data_dfea55751acd9b5dfd254e28ffa81e80
#
_entry.id   dfea55751acd9b5dfd254e28ffa81e80
#
_cell.length_a   1.000
_cell.length_b   1.000
_cell.length_c   1.000
_cell.angle_alpha   90.00
_cell.angle_beta   90.00
_cell.angle_gamma   90.00
#
_symmetry.space_group_name_H-M   'P 1'
#
loop_
_entity.id
_entity.type
_entity.pdbx_description
1 polymer ?
#
loop_
_entity_poly.entity_id
_entity_poly.type
_entity_poly.pdbx_seq_one_letter_code
_entity_poly.pdbx_strand_id
1 'polypeptide(L)'
;MLTVTDSVLLDAGVVNRCRRRVHLEHDPAMRDAPRAAPDPTGQQRKADATAHRRAVADRVARLVGPDWMEIPAGPDLRGTDREQATLAMLTAGARFIWAAQLPRDPLGGRRGSIDLLVKTDKGYVPVLVVRHKVTDPGQGLSLIHTGAERQPRGPVAQDPPATA
;
A
#
# COMPACT_ATOMS: atom_id res chain seq x y z
N MET A 1 -12.69 -3.37 35.02
CA MET A 1 -11.62 -2.60 34.34
C MET A 1 -11.01 -3.54 33.32
N LEU A 2 -11.45 -3.47 32.06
CA LEU A 2 -10.95 -4.35 30.99
C LEU A 2 -9.54 -3.87 30.65
N THR A 3 -8.53 -4.67 30.95
CA THR A 3 -7.17 -4.49 30.45
C THR A 3 -7.23 -4.42 28.93
N VAL A 4 -6.69 -3.35 28.35
CA VAL A 4 -6.49 -3.24 26.92
C VAL A 4 -5.57 -4.38 26.52
N THR A 5 -6.15 -5.48 26.12
CA THR A 5 -5.45 -6.61 25.51
C THR A 5 -4.71 -6.02 24.31
N ASP A 6 -3.44 -6.34 24.20
CA ASP A 6 -2.55 -5.89 23.13
C ASP A 6 -3.21 -6.24 21.77
N SER A 7 -4.00 -5.30 21.25
CA SER A 7 -4.82 -5.55 20.07
C SER A 7 -3.90 -5.70 18.86
N VAL A 8 -4.01 -6.83 18.18
CA VAL A 8 -3.26 -7.08 16.95
C VAL A 8 -3.70 -6.09 15.88
N LEU A 9 -2.77 -5.27 15.40
CA LEU A 9 -3.02 -4.32 14.32
C LEU A 9 -2.63 -4.95 12.98
N LEU A 10 -3.61 -5.08 12.10
CA LEU A 10 -3.45 -5.65 10.77
C LEU A 10 -3.24 -4.56 9.72
N ASP A 11 -2.33 -4.80 8.78
CA ASP A 11 -2.15 -3.94 7.60
C ASP A 11 -3.01 -4.42 6.41
N ALA A 12 -3.17 -3.57 5.41
CA ALA A 12 -3.94 -3.89 4.21
C ALA A 12 -3.40 -5.13 3.45
N GLY A 13 -2.14 -5.47 3.63
CA GLY A 13 -1.53 -6.63 2.98
C GLY A 13 -2.09 -7.98 3.46
N VAL A 14 -2.76 -8.02 4.63
CA VAL A 14 -3.35 -9.27 5.14
C VAL A 14 -4.51 -9.77 4.27
N VAL A 15 -5.19 -8.87 3.55
CA VAL A 15 -6.34 -9.23 2.70
C VAL A 15 -5.93 -10.21 1.59
N ASN A 16 -4.70 -10.11 1.11
CA ASN A 16 -4.16 -10.96 0.05
C ASN A 16 -3.35 -12.15 0.58
N ARG A 17 -3.33 -12.35 1.90
CA ARG A 17 -2.57 -13.44 2.53
C ARG A 17 -3.49 -14.60 2.90
N CYS A 18 -2.92 -15.81 2.96
CA CYS A 18 -3.59 -16.96 3.53
C CYS A 18 -3.97 -16.67 5.00
N ARG A 19 -5.24 -16.89 5.35
CA ARG A 19 -5.75 -16.66 6.73
C ARG A 19 -4.95 -17.41 7.77
N ARG A 20 -4.57 -18.67 7.49
CA ARG A 20 -3.75 -19.48 8.40
C ARG A 20 -2.38 -18.83 8.64
N ARG A 21 -1.76 -18.30 7.60
CA ARG A 21 -0.47 -17.61 7.72
C ARG A 21 -0.61 -16.35 8.58
N VAL A 22 -1.64 -15.55 8.35
CA VAL A 22 -1.91 -14.35 9.16
C VAL A 22 -2.12 -14.73 10.62
N HIS A 23 -2.91 -15.78 10.89
CA HIS A 23 -3.11 -16.28 12.26
C HIS A 23 -1.78 -16.67 12.92
N LEU A 24 -0.98 -17.50 12.27
CA LEU A 24 0.30 -17.97 12.81
C LEU A 24 1.33 -16.83 12.99
N GLU A 25 1.32 -15.82 12.13
CA GLU A 25 2.22 -14.65 12.26
C GLU A 25 1.88 -13.77 13.48
N HIS A 26 0.65 -13.85 13.98
CA HIS A 26 0.16 -13.04 15.11
C HIS A 26 -0.13 -13.87 16.37
N ASP A 27 0.04 -15.18 16.32
CA ASP A 27 -0.13 -16.05 17.48
C ASP A 27 1.07 -15.90 18.41
N PRO A 28 0.86 -15.48 19.68
CA PRO A 28 1.94 -15.37 20.65
C PRO A 28 2.72 -16.66 20.85
N ALA A 29 2.06 -17.83 20.75
CA ALA A 29 2.70 -19.14 20.89
C ALA A 29 3.68 -19.46 19.75
N MET A 30 3.53 -18.79 18.59
CA MET A 30 4.38 -18.98 17.42
C MET A 30 5.49 -17.94 17.29
N ARG A 31 5.63 -17.04 18.27
CA ARG A 31 6.61 -15.95 18.21
C ARG A 31 8.05 -16.44 18.02
N ASP A 32 8.42 -17.49 18.74
CA ASP A 32 9.76 -18.07 18.75
C ASP A 32 9.89 -19.30 17.84
N ALA A 33 8.85 -19.61 17.09
CA ALA A 33 8.89 -20.75 16.18
C ALA A 33 9.92 -20.53 15.05
N PRO A 34 10.69 -21.57 14.68
CA PRO A 34 11.68 -21.45 13.61
C PRO A 34 10.98 -21.08 12.30
N ARG A 35 11.49 -20.06 11.64
CA ARG A 35 10.99 -19.62 10.34
C ARG A 35 11.75 -20.30 9.22
N ALA A 36 11.05 -20.63 8.16
CA ALA A 36 11.69 -21.14 6.95
C ALA A 36 12.73 -20.13 6.43
N ALA A 37 13.82 -20.66 5.88
CA ALA A 37 14.83 -19.80 5.24
C ALA A 37 14.17 -18.92 4.18
N PRO A 38 14.62 -17.64 4.05
CA PRO A 38 14.09 -16.76 3.04
C PRO A 38 14.31 -17.31 1.64
N ASP A 39 13.26 -17.36 0.82
CA ASP A 39 13.37 -17.73 -0.58
C ASP A 39 14.19 -16.67 -1.35
N PRO A 40 15.32 -17.04 -1.99
CA PRO A 40 16.16 -16.12 -2.74
C PRO A 40 15.38 -15.37 -3.84
N THR A 41 14.48 -16.06 -4.53
CA THR A 41 13.62 -15.46 -5.55
C THR A 41 12.66 -14.43 -4.95
N GLY A 42 12.12 -14.72 -3.76
CA GLY A 42 11.28 -13.79 -3.02
C GLY A 42 12.06 -12.56 -2.54
N GLN A 43 13.31 -12.75 -2.12
CA GLN A 43 14.20 -11.64 -1.75
C GLN A 43 14.52 -10.74 -2.95
N GLN A 44 14.85 -11.32 -4.08
CA GLN A 44 15.12 -10.58 -5.31
C GLN A 44 13.88 -9.78 -5.75
N ARG A 45 12.70 -10.37 -5.73
CA ARG A 45 11.45 -9.66 -6.06
C ARG A 45 11.18 -8.47 -5.12
N LYS A 46 11.48 -8.61 -3.83
CA LYS A 46 11.36 -7.51 -2.87
C LYS A 46 12.35 -6.39 -3.16
N ALA A 47 13.62 -6.74 -3.44
CA ALA A 47 14.65 -5.78 -3.82
C ALA A 47 14.27 -4.99 -5.07
N ASP A 48 13.82 -5.70 -6.11
CA ASP A 48 13.34 -5.10 -7.37
C ASP A 48 12.14 -4.17 -7.14
N ALA A 49 11.17 -4.58 -6.30
CA ALA A 49 10.01 -3.76 -5.99
C ALA A 49 10.42 -2.50 -5.23
N THR A 50 11.38 -2.60 -4.31
CA THR A 50 11.92 -1.46 -3.57
C THR A 50 12.65 -0.50 -4.50
N ALA A 51 13.52 -1.01 -5.37
CA ALA A 51 14.24 -0.22 -6.37
C ALA A 51 13.26 0.51 -7.32
N HIS A 52 12.22 -0.19 -7.78
CA HIS A 52 11.19 0.41 -8.62
C HIS A 52 10.46 1.55 -7.90
N ARG A 53 10.02 1.34 -6.64
CA ARG A 53 9.38 2.40 -5.85
C ARG A 53 10.28 3.61 -5.69
N ARG A 54 11.58 3.40 -5.41
CA ARG A 54 12.52 4.50 -5.28
C ARG A 54 12.68 5.26 -6.59
N ALA A 55 12.81 4.59 -7.71
CA ALA A 55 12.91 5.21 -9.03
C ALA A 55 11.66 6.06 -9.37
N VAL A 56 10.47 5.58 -9.00
CA VAL A 56 9.22 6.35 -9.14
C VAL A 56 9.23 7.57 -8.24
N ALA A 57 9.61 7.41 -6.95
CA ALA A 57 9.72 8.52 -6.00
C ALA A 57 10.64 9.62 -6.52
N ASP A 58 11.84 9.26 -6.96
CA ASP A 58 12.83 10.21 -7.46
C ASP A 58 12.35 10.95 -8.72
N ARG A 59 11.60 10.24 -9.58
CA ARG A 59 11.01 10.85 -10.78
C ARG A 59 9.90 11.85 -10.41
N VAL A 60 8.99 11.47 -9.52
CA VAL A 60 7.89 12.36 -9.10
C VAL A 60 8.44 13.54 -8.32
N ALA A 61 9.39 13.34 -7.41
CA ALA A 61 10.04 14.41 -6.66
C ALA A 61 10.64 15.49 -7.58
N ARG A 62 11.32 15.07 -8.67
CA ARG A 62 11.85 16.02 -9.67
C ARG A 62 10.74 16.80 -10.41
N LEU A 63 9.58 16.18 -10.62
CA LEU A 63 8.47 16.81 -11.34
C LEU A 63 7.73 17.83 -10.47
N VAL A 64 7.57 17.53 -9.17
CA VAL A 64 6.78 18.37 -8.27
C VAL A 64 7.63 19.34 -7.45
N GLY A 65 8.95 19.12 -7.43
CA GLY A 65 9.90 20.04 -6.81
C GLY A 65 9.68 20.23 -5.31
N PRO A 66 9.57 21.51 -4.84
CA PRO A 66 9.49 21.82 -3.40
C PRO A 66 8.21 21.32 -2.72
N ASP A 67 7.20 20.94 -3.48
CA ASP A 67 5.94 20.38 -2.93
C ASP A 67 6.12 18.92 -2.46
N TRP A 68 7.26 18.28 -2.75
CA TRP A 68 7.58 16.93 -2.33
C TRP A 68 8.05 16.87 -0.90
N MET A 69 7.39 16.07 -0.11
CA MET A 69 7.78 15.76 1.27
C MET A 69 7.95 14.25 1.41
N GLU A 70 9.01 13.82 2.07
CA GLU A 70 9.29 12.40 2.32
C GLU A 70 9.33 12.13 3.82
N ILE A 71 8.58 11.12 4.27
CA ILE A 71 8.69 10.65 5.66
C ILE A 71 10.00 9.89 5.79
N PRO A 72 10.88 10.27 6.71
CA PRO A 72 12.15 9.59 6.90
C PRO A 72 11.97 8.10 7.15
N ALA A 73 12.82 7.29 6.57
CA ALA A 73 12.91 5.87 6.82
C ALA A 73 14.29 5.58 7.43
N GLY A 74 14.31 4.88 8.55
CA GLY A 74 15.56 4.48 9.19
C GLY A 74 15.31 3.43 10.26
N PRO A 75 16.34 2.66 10.64
CA PRO A 75 16.22 1.62 11.65
C PRO A 75 15.85 2.18 13.03
N ASP A 76 16.20 3.44 13.28
CA ASP A 76 15.99 4.11 14.57
C ASP A 76 14.62 4.79 14.68
N LEU A 77 13.89 4.92 13.58
CA LEU A 77 12.57 5.55 13.56
C LEU A 77 11.48 4.54 13.87
N ARG A 78 10.84 4.74 15.01
CA ARG A 78 9.68 3.93 15.40
C ARG A 78 8.49 4.23 14.52
N GLY A 79 7.58 3.26 14.39
CA GLY A 79 6.34 3.45 13.63
C GLY A 79 5.52 4.66 14.13
N THR A 80 5.52 4.92 15.44
CA THR A 80 4.88 6.09 16.06
C THR A 80 5.46 7.41 15.59
N ASP A 81 6.78 7.52 15.43
CA ASP A 81 7.44 8.76 15.02
C ASP A 81 7.08 9.08 13.55
N ARG A 82 7.00 8.03 12.73
CA ARG A 82 6.55 8.16 11.33
C ARG A 82 5.07 8.53 11.22
N GLU A 83 4.22 7.99 12.10
CA GLU A 83 2.80 8.39 12.18
C GLU A 83 2.67 9.87 12.53
N GLN A 84 3.42 10.33 13.54
CA GLN A 84 3.43 11.74 13.95
C GLN A 84 3.95 12.66 12.84
N ALA A 85 5.05 12.27 12.17
CA ALA A 85 5.57 13.02 11.04
C ALA A 85 4.54 13.11 9.89
N THR A 86 3.83 12.02 9.61
CA THR A 86 2.75 12.02 8.61
C THR A 86 1.63 12.98 9.02
N LEU A 87 1.17 12.91 10.28
CA LEU A 87 0.14 13.81 10.79
C LEU A 87 0.56 15.29 10.71
N ALA A 88 1.79 15.61 11.07
CA ALA A 88 2.32 16.97 10.97
C ALA A 88 2.29 17.48 9.52
N MET A 89 2.69 16.65 8.55
CA MET A 89 2.66 17.01 7.13
C MET A 89 1.22 17.17 6.60
N LEU A 90 0.30 16.31 7.03
CA LEU A 90 -1.11 16.40 6.68
C LEU A 90 -1.73 17.72 7.23
N THR A 91 -1.43 18.06 8.49
CA THR A 91 -1.89 19.29 9.14
C THR A 91 -1.30 20.53 8.46
N ALA A 92 -0.02 20.49 8.08
CA ALA A 92 0.63 21.54 7.31
C ALA A 92 0.09 21.67 5.87
N GLY A 93 -0.70 20.70 5.42
CA GLY A 93 -1.30 20.72 4.10
C GLY A 93 -0.33 20.42 2.97
N ALA A 94 0.73 19.62 3.23
CA ALA A 94 1.70 19.21 2.24
C ALA A 94 1.02 18.58 1.02
N ARG A 95 1.47 18.92 -0.20
CA ARG A 95 0.78 18.48 -1.43
C ARG A 95 1.10 17.04 -1.80
N PHE A 96 2.35 16.61 -1.59
CA PHE A 96 2.81 15.25 -1.89
C PHE A 96 3.59 14.72 -0.70
N ILE A 97 3.13 13.61 -0.10
CA ILE A 97 3.78 12.99 1.06
C ILE A 97 4.15 11.56 0.70
N TRP A 98 5.45 11.30 0.55
CA TRP A 98 5.98 9.98 0.24
C TRP A 98 6.24 9.15 1.49
N ALA A 99 6.07 7.83 1.37
CA ALA A 99 6.30 6.83 2.43
C ALA A 99 5.48 7.11 3.71
N ALA A 100 4.27 7.61 3.56
CA ALA A 100 3.40 7.97 4.66
C ALA A 100 3.04 6.75 5.52
N GLN A 101 3.08 6.93 6.85
CA GLN A 101 2.58 5.98 7.82
C GLN A 101 1.29 6.54 8.41
N LEU A 102 0.17 5.92 8.08
CA LEU A 102 -1.13 6.37 8.58
C LEU A 102 -1.26 6.09 10.08
N PRO A 103 -2.00 6.93 10.81
CA PRO A 103 -2.29 6.70 12.22
C PRO A 103 -2.92 5.33 12.44
N ARG A 104 -2.52 4.69 13.52
CA ARG A 104 -3.10 3.41 13.93
C ARG A 104 -4.55 3.62 14.37
N ASP A 105 -5.40 2.68 14.03
CA ASP A 105 -6.77 2.57 14.51
C ASP A 105 -6.89 1.34 15.43
N PRO A 106 -6.63 1.50 16.74
CA PRO A 106 -6.68 0.37 17.68
C PRO A 106 -8.09 -0.22 17.83
N LEU A 107 -9.12 0.61 17.68
CA LEU A 107 -10.51 0.16 17.78
C LEU A 107 -10.91 -0.71 16.58
N GLY A 108 -10.47 -0.32 15.39
CA GLY A 108 -10.68 -1.11 14.17
C GLY A 108 -9.62 -2.18 13.94
N GLY A 109 -8.61 -2.29 14.81
CA GLY A 109 -7.51 -3.25 14.63
C GLY A 109 -6.67 -2.99 13.38
N ARG A 110 -6.52 -1.73 12.94
CA ARG A 110 -5.92 -1.39 11.66
C ARG A 110 -4.70 -0.49 11.80
N ARG A 111 -3.73 -0.74 10.92
CA ARG A 111 -2.59 0.14 10.65
C ARG A 111 -2.34 0.19 9.16
N GLY A 112 -1.68 1.21 8.66
CA GLY A 112 -1.39 1.29 7.24
C GLY A 112 -0.18 2.14 6.91
N SER A 113 0.48 1.77 5.83
CA SER A 113 1.45 2.60 5.15
C SER A 113 1.03 2.75 3.70
N ILE A 114 1.36 3.87 3.10
CA ILE A 114 1.06 4.16 1.71
C ILE A 114 2.30 4.75 1.04
N ASP A 115 2.49 4.44 -0.23
CA ASP A 115 3.66 4.92 -0.95
C ASP A 115 3.61 6.44 -1.14
N LEU A 116 2.45 6.98 -1.55
CA LEU A 116 2.29 8.42 -1.76
C LEU A 116 0.88 8.88 -1.36
N LEU A 117 0.79 9.99 -0.64
CA LEU A 117 -0.44 10.76 -0.44
C LEU A 117 -0.40 12.01 -1.30
N VAL A 118 -1.46 12.25 -2.04
CA VAL A 118 -1.62 13.42 -2.90
C VAL A 118 -2.78 14.26 -2.39
N LYS A 119 -2.53 15.54 -2.09
CA LYS A 119 -3.56 16.49 -1.68
C LYS A 119 -4.41 16.90 -2.87
N THR A 120 -5.72 16.84 -2.69
CA THR A 120 -6.73 17.32 -3.63
C THR A 120 -7.63 18.35 -2.94
N ASP A 121 -8.58 18.89 -3.65
CA ASP A 121 -9.63 19.76 -3.11
C ASP A 121 -10.55 19.04 -2.10
N LYS A 122 -10.69 17.72 -2.24
CA LYS A 122 -11.54 16.86 -1.39
C LYS A 122 -10.79 16.16 -0.25
N GLY A 123 -9.49 16.40 -0.11
CA GLY A 123 -8.65 15.74 0.89
C GLY A 123 -7.45 15.02 0.27
N TYR A 124 -6.95 13.99 0.95
CA TYR A 124 -5.79 13.24 0.48
C TYR A 124 -6.20 11.94 -0.21
N VAL A 125 -5.62 11.72 -1.38
CA VAL A 125 -5.79 10.47 -2.14
C VAL A 125 -4.56 9.58 -1.95
N PRO A 126 -4.73 8.33 -1.48
CA PRO A 126 -3.65 7.37 -1.38
C PRO A 126 -3.30 6.80 -2.75
N VAL A 127 -1.99 6.75 -3.05
CA VAL A 127 -1.45 6.18 -4.28
C VAL A 127 -0.47 5.07 -3.90
N LEU A 128 -0.69 3.89 -4.46
CA LEU A 128 0.20 2.74 -4.30
C LEU A 128 1.02 2.53 -5.57
N VAL A 129 2.33 2.43 -5.42
CA VAL A 129 3.25 2.14 -6.52
C VAL A 129 3.40 0.63 -6.66
N VAL A 130 2.93 0.09 -7.75
CA VAL A 130 3.00 -1.35 -8.05
C VAL A 130 3.82 -1.60 -9.31
N ARG A 131 4.63 -2.66 -9.27
CA ARG A 131 5.36 -3.13 -10.44
C ARG A 131 4.51 -4.15 -11.20
N HIS A 132 3.58 -3.66 -12.00
CA HIS A 132 2.89 -4.51 -12.98
C HIS A 132 3.58 -4.35 -14.34
N LYS A 133 3.78 -5.47 -15.05
CA LYS A 133 3.95 -5.41 -16.49
C LYS A 133 2.59 -5.00 -17.05
N VAL A 134 2.46 -3.76 -17.46
CA VAL A 134 1.37 -3.36 -18.34
C VAL A 134 1.73 -4.01 -19.67
N THR A 135 1.01 -5.04 -20.04
CA THR A 135 1.19 -5.76 -21.32
C THR A 135 0.63 -5.02 -22.50
N ASP A 136 0.09 -3.83 -22.28
CA ASP A 136 -0.37 -2.99 -23.37
C ASP A 136 0.82 -2.18 -23.90
N PRO A 137 1.24 -2.37 -25.16
CA PRO A 137 2.26 -1.55 -25.82
C PRO A 137 1.75 -0.13 -26.12
N GLY A 138 0.62 0.26 -25.57
CA GLY A 138 0.00 1.57 -25.73
C GLY A 138 0.92 2.70 -25.26
N GLN A 139 1.08 3.62 -26.13
CA GLN A 139 1.87 4.83 -26.06
C GLN A 139 1.54 5.65 -24.80
N GLY A 140 2.58 5.96 -24.02
CA GLY A 140 2.53 7.00 -23.01
C GLY A 140 2.13 6.53 -21.60
N LEU A 141 2.65 7.25 -20.63
CA LEU A 141 2.26 7.18 -19.22
C LEU A 141 0.75 7.48 -19.10
N SER A 142 -0.06 6.45 -19.09
CA SER A 142 -1.45 6.57 -18.65
C SER A 142 -1.44 6.72 -17.13
N LEU A 143 -1.60 7.93 -16.66
CA LEU A 143 -2.14 8.15 -15.34
C LEU A 143 -3.56 7.57 -15.39
N ILE A 144 -3.76 6.41 -14.78
CA ILE A 144 -5.09 5.85 -14.63
C ILE A 144 -5.86 6.82 -13.74
N HIS A 145 -6.69 7.60 -14.33
CA HIS A 145 -7.72 8.36 -13.66
C HIS A 145 -8.67 7.35 -13.03
N THR A 146 -8.62 7.17 -11.73
CA THR A 146 -9.61 6.41 -10.97
C THR A 146 -10.90 7.23 -10.86
N GLY A 147 -11.52 7.48 -11.98
CA GLY A 147 -12.80 8.14 -12.14
C GLY A 147 -13.65 7.40 -13.13
N ALA A 148 -13.36 6.13 -13.38
CA ALA A 148 -14.17 5.33 -14.28
C ALA A 148 -15.45 4.90 -13.55
N GLU A 149 -16.56 5.56 -13.88
CA GLU A 149 -17.88 4.96 -13.82
C GLU A 149 -17.78 3.51 -14.33
N ARG A 150 -18.24 2.59 -13.50
CA ARG A 150 -18.45 1.20 -13.94
C ARG A 150 -19.47 1.25 -15.09
N GLN A 151 -19.01 1.11 -16.32
CA GLN A 151 -19.91 0.77 -17.39
C GLN A 151 -20.60 -0.56 -17.05
N PRO A 152 -21.94 -0.61 -17.10
CA PRO A 152 -22.66 -1.87 -16.91
C PRO A 152 -22.21 -2.85 -18.00
N ARG A 153 -21.83 -4.06 -17.59
CA ARG A 153 -21.54 -5.14 -18.51
C ARG A 153 -22.75 -5.34 -19.39
N GLY A 154 -22.58 -5.16 -20.70
CA GLY A 154 -23.60 -5.50 -21.68
C GLY A 154 -24.03 -6.97 -21.55
N PRO A 155 -25.23 -7.33 -22.06
CA PRO A 155 -25.76 -8.66 -21.94
C PRO A 155 -24.83 -9.68 -22.58
N VAL A 156 -24.54 -10.75 -21.84
CA VAL A 156 -23.81 -11.92 -22.35
C VAL A 156 -24.60 -12.49 -23.54
N ALA A 157 -23.97 -12.53 -24.71
CA ALA A 157 -24.55 -13.19 -25.87
C ALA A 157 -24.83 -14.66 -25.52
N GLN A 158 -26.08 -15.06 -25.62
CA GLN A 158 -26.47 -16.46 -25.48
C GLN A 158 -26.05 -17.20 -26.76
N ASP A 159 -25.32 -18.31 -26.58
CA ASP A 159 -25.02 -19.22 -27.68
C ASP A 159 -26.32 -19.78 -28.29
N PRO A 160 -26.41 -19.91 -29.61
CA PRO A 160 -27.57 -20.51 -30.28
C PRO A 160 -27.66 -22.01 -29.93
N PRO A 161 -28.88 -22.56 -29.82
CA PRO A 161 -29.08 -23.98 -29.54
C PRO A 161 -28.51 -24.85 -30.67
N ALA A 162 -27.79 -25.90 -30.26
CA ALA A 162 -27.34 -26.93 -31.18
C ALA A 162 -28.53 -27.61 -31.84
N THR A 163 -28.60 -27.54 -33.15
CA THR A 163 -29.58 -28.28 -33.98
C THR A 163 -29.17 -29.74 -34.04
N ALA A 164 -30.14 -30.61 -33.74
CA ALA A 164 -30.04 -32.08 -33.86
C ALA A 164 -30.06 -32.51 -35.31
#